data_b54175f68b6232ab5ca11e8de7437202
#
_entry.id   b54175f68b6232ab5ca11e8de7437202
#
_cell.length_a   1.000
_cell.length_b   1.000
_cell.length_c   1.000
_cell.angle_alpha   90.00
_cell.angle_beta   90.00
_cell.angle_gamma   90.00
#
_symmetry.space_group_name_H-M   'P 1'
#
loop_
_entity.id
_entity.type
_entity.pdbx_description
1 polymer ?
#
loop_
_entity_poly.entity_id
_entity_poly.type
_entity_poly.pdbx_seq_one_letter_code
_entity_poly.pdbx_strand_id
1 'polypeptide(L)'
;QKKSFHWKYLVSGVAAACLILFAVTRFIPHEPSPEKTILDLAQVKSGSPKATLIFDNGKKIQLNADDTFEIKIKNTIVKDGENTGLKYELSDSLSTRATNETVEYNTLVVSRGGEYILTLSDGTKVWLNSETELKYPVRFTGNTREVSVKGEAYFEVKRDTLRSFVVHTPYSNTKVLGTSFNVSAYEDETTTAITLVSGKVEVYNQHEKCILKPGWQAVTENKSGTLKTREVDVTGYVSWKDGMFEFNDMPLEQLVSQLSRWYDVDFFFANSDIRDFKFTGAIKRSNTLLFMLEFIEKTSNVYFKVNGNVIQIYEK
;
A
#
# COMPACT_ATOMS: atom_id res chain seq x y z
N GLN A 1 13.34 85.10 0.46
CA GLN A 1 14.39 84.02 0.58
C GLN A 1 13.96 82.80 -0.16
N LYS A 2 14.64 82.52 -1.35
CA LYS A 2 14.43 81.28 -2.13
C LYS A 2 15.22 80.21 -1.44
N LYS A 3 14.53 79.16 -0.88
CA LYS A 3 15.13 77.94 -0.42
C LYS A 3 15.57 77.16 -1.69
N SER A 4 16.88 77.02 -1.91
CA SER A 4 17.44 76.10 -2.94
C SER A 4 17.14 74.71 -2.49
N PHE A 5 16.29 74.03 -3.25
CA PHE A 5 15.97 72.62 -3.06
C PHE A 5 17.14 71.78 -3.55
N HIS A 6 17.77 70.97 -2.68
CA HIS A 6 18.94 70.18 -2.97
C HIS A 6 18.64 68.94 -3.84
N TRP A 7 18.22 69.11 -5.08
CA TRP A 7 17.88 68.02 -6.02
C TRP A 7 19.03 67.02 -6.22
N LYS A 8 20.27 67.48 -6.08
CA LYS A 8 21.47 66.62 -6.26
C LYS A 8 21.48 65.43 -5.26
N TYR A 9 21.00 65.62 -4.05
CA TYR A 9 20.94 64.52 -3.06
C TYR A 9 19.74 63.56 -3.28
N LEU A 10 18.68 64.01 -3.89
CA LEU A 10 17.54 63.16 -4.26
C LEU A 10 17.92 62.21 -5.41
N VAL A 11 18.61 62.68 -6.43
CA VAL A 11 19.07 61.90 -7.59
C VAL A 11 20.11 60.87 -7.16
N SER A 12 21.05 61.22 -6.29
CA SER A 12 22.06 60.29 -5.79
C SER A 12 21.44 59.18 -4.88
N GLY A 13 20.41 59.51 -4.10
CA GLY A 13 19.68 58.52 -3.27
C GLY A 13 18.91 57.50 -4.09
N VAL A 14 18.25 57.94 -5.16
CA VAL A 14 17.51 57.04 -6.08
C VAL A 14 18.50 56.09 -6.84
N ALA A 15 19.63 56.64 -7.31
CA ALA A 15 20.64 55.80 -7.99
C ALA A 15 21.25 54.72 -7.06
N ALA A 16 21.53 55.10 -5.79
CA ALA A 16 22.03 54.15 -4.80
C ALA A 16 20.99 53.06 -4.46
N ALA A 17 19.70 53.44 -4.31
CA ALA A 17 18.63 52.46 -4.09
C ALA A 17 18.43 51.48 -5.25
N CYS A 18 18.51 51.97 -6.50
CA CYS A 18 18.44 51.09 -7.69
C CYS A 18 19.64 50.16 -7.78
N LEU A 19 20.84 50.59 -7.41
CA LEU A 19 22.05 49.72 -7.41
C LEU A 19 21.95 48.65 -6.30
N ILE A 20 21.41 48.99 -5.10
CA ILE A 20 21.19 48.04 -4.03
C ILE A 20 20.12 47.02 -4.45
N LEU A 21 19.00 47.48 -5.04
CA LEU A 21 17.95 46.59 -5.55
C LEU A 21 18.47 45.64 -6.62
N PHE A 22 19.30 46.14 -7.55
CA PHE A 22 19.92 45.35 -8.59
C PHE A 22 20.93 44.35 -8.01
N ALA A 23 21.73 44.73 -7.04
CA ALA A 23 22.63 43.83 -6.33
C ALA A 23 21.85 42.73 -5.56
N VAL A 24 20.81 43.09 -4.82
CA VAL A 24 19.98 42.13 -4.10
C VAL A 24 19.34 41.13 -5.06
N THR A 25 18.79 41.57 -6.18
CA THR A 25 18.19 40.63 -7.16
C THR A 25 19.23 39.73 -7.88
N ARG A 26 20.50 40.14 -7.94
CA ARG A 26 21.57 39.31 -8.52
C ARG A 26 22.19 38.32 -7.51
N PHE A 27 22.14 38.65 -6.22
CA PHE A 27 22.70 37.83 -5.14
C PHE A 27 21.66 37.00 -4.37
N ILE A 28 20.34 37.13 -4.68
CA ILE A 28 19.37 36.16 -4.22
C ILE A 28 19.72 34.86 -4.98
N PRO A 29 20.13 33.79 -4.28
CA PRO A 29 20.30 32.49 -4.93
C PRO A 29 18.95 32.17 -5.59
N HIS A 30 18.91 32.09 -6.90
CA HIS A 30 17.79 31.45 -7.57
C HIS A 30 17.89 29.99 -7.13
N GLU A 31 17.07 29.58 -6.17
CA GLU A 31 16.83 28.15 -5.99
C GLU A 31 16.40 27.67 -7.38
N PRO A 32 17.12 26.68 -7.95
CA PRO A 32 16.69 26.11 -9.21
C PRO A 32 15.26 25.65 -9.00
N SER A 33 14.33 26.20 -9.76
CA SER A 33 12.96 25.66 -9.84
C SER A 33 13.13 24.17 -9.99
N PRO A 34 12.50 23.30 -9.15
CA PRO A 34 12.65 21.87 -9.30
C PRO A 34 12.35 21.56 -10.76
N GLU A 35 13.36 21.07 -11.48
CA GLU A 35 13.18 20.59 -12.83
C GLU A 35 11.98 19.66 -12.78
N LYS A 36 10.89 20.02 -13.47
CA LYS A 36 9.74 19.15 -13.60
C LYS A 36 10.24 17.91 -14.36
N THR A 37 10.67 16.91 -13.61
CA THR A 37 11.04 15.62 -14.18
C THR A 37 9.78 15.12 -14.89
N ILE A 38 9.84 15.05 -16.22
CA ILE A 38 8.75 14.46 -17.01
C ILE A 38 8.85 12.96 -16.81
N LEU A 39 7.77 12.34 -16.35
CA LEU A 39 7.67 10.89 -16.18
C LEU A 39 7.92 10.21 -17.53
N ASP A 40 9.00 9.44 -17.63
CA ASP A 40 9.28 8.61 -18.80
C ASP A 40 8.66 7.23 -18.57
N LEU A 41 7.51 6.98 -19.20
CA LEU A 41 6.77 5.73 -19.08
C LEU A 41 7.60 4.48 -19.41
N ALA A 42 8.61 4.62 -20.28
CA ALA A 42 9.50 3.52 -20.65
C ALA A 42 10.45 3.12 -19.50
N GLN A 43 10.70 4.03 -18.55
CA GLN A 43 11.58 3.79 -17.41
C GLN A 43 10.80 3.38 -16.14
N VAL A 44 9.46 3.49 -16.14
CA VAL A 44 8.64 3.05 -15.01
C VAL A 44 8.65 1.53 -14.94
N LYS A 45 9.31 1.02 -13.90
CA LYS A 45 9.42 -0.41 -13.66
C LYS A 45 8.17 -0.91 -12.92
N SER A 46 7.85 -2.19 -13.14
CA SER A 46 6.90 -2.90 -12.30
C SER A 46 7.35 -2.94 -10.85
N GLY A 47 6.42 -3.12 -9.93
CA GLY A 47 6.73 -3.34 -8.53
C GLY A 47 7.64 -4.56 -8.32
N SER A 48 8.25 -4.60 -7.15
CA SER A 48 9.22 -5.66 -6.77
C SER A 48 9.10 -6.00 -5.29
N PRO A 49 9.63 -7.14 -4.82
CA PRO A 49 9.70 -7.45 -3.40
C PRO A 49 10.53 -6.40 -2.66
N LYS A 50 9.87 -5.55 -1.86
CA LYS A 50 10.50 -4.54 -1.00
C LYS A 50 9.58 -4.15 0.14
N ALA A 51 10.13 -4.05 1.35
CA ALA A 51 9.40 -3.65 2.54
C ALA A 51 10.32 -2.97 3.57
N THR A 52 9.74 -2.38 4.60
CA THR A 52 10.45 -1.88 5.78
C THR A 52 9.94 -2.62 7.00
N LEU A 53 10.81 -3.36 7.67
CA LEU A 53 10.51 -3.95 8.98
C LEU A 53 10.81 -2.92 10.08
N ILE A 54 9.81 -2.62 10.90
CA ILE A 54 9.89 -1.72 12.04
C ILE A 54 9.71 -2.55 13.31
N PHE A 55 10.73 -2.57 14.17
CA PHE A 55 10.69 -3.26 15.44
C PHE A 55 9.98 -2.43 16.52
N ASP A 56 9.54 -3.07 17.59
CA ASP A 56 8.88 -2.43 18.75
C ASP A 56 9.70 -1.29 19.36
N ASN A 57 11.03 -1.39 19.32
CA ASN A 57 11.96 -0.35 19.78
C ASN A 57 12.19 0.78 18.77
N GLY A 58 11.47 0.81 17.65
CA GLY A 58 11.57 1.81 16.58
C GLY A 58 12.74 1.61 15.60
N LYS A 59 13.59 0.58 15.78
CA LYS A 59 14.61 0.24 14.77
C LYS A 59 13.95 -0.17 13.47
N LYS A 60 14.51 0.27 12.33
CA LYS A 60 14.02 -0.04 10.99
C LYS A 60 15.06 -0.80 10.19
N ILE A 61 14.61 -1.76 9.39
CA ILE A 61 15.42 -2.50 8.42
C ILE A 61 14.69 -2.45 7.08
N GLN A 62 15.40 -2.07 6.02
CA GLN A 62 14.91 -2.20 4.65
C GLN A 62 15.10 -3.64 4.19
N LEU A 63 14.08 -4.17 3.53
CA LEU A 63 14.05 -5.52 2.99
C LEU A 63 13.89 -5.42 1.48
N ASN A 64 14.79 -6.08 0.72
CA ASN A 64 14.72 -6.13 -0.74
C ASN A 64 14.81 -7.60 -1.19
N ALA A 65 14.51 -7.86 -2.45
CA ALA A 65 14.44 -9.22 -3.00
C ALA A 65 15.71 -10.07 -2.78
N ASP A 66 16.88 -9.43 -2.84
CA ASP A 66 18.19 -10.09 -2.80
C ASP A 66 18.82 -10.10 -1.39
N ASP A 67 18.15 -9.46 -0.40
CA ASP A 67 18.68 -9.37 0.96
C ASP A 67 18.45 -10.69 1.70
N THR A 68 19.47 -11.10 2.44
CA THR A 68 19.35 -12.21 3.38
C THR A 68 19.90 -11.79 4.73
N PHE A 69 19.14 -12.02 5.80
CA PHE A 69 19.64 -11.80 7.16
C PHE A 69 19.02 -12.77 8.16
N GLU A 70 19.68 -12.89 9.29
CA GLU A 70 19.15 -13.59 10.46
C GLU A 70 19.35 -12.70 11.69
N ILE A 71 18.28 -12.44 12.42
CA ILE A 71 18.31 -11.67 13.68
C ILE A 71 17.62 -12.48 14.76
N LYS A 72 18.28 -12.61 15.90
CA LYS A 72 17.70 -13.23 17.09
C LYS A 72 17.07 -12.14 17.97
N ILE A 73 15.79 -12.27 18.26
CA ILE A 73 15.02 -11.42 19.16
C ILE A 73 14.51 -12.29 20.29
N LYS A 74 15.14 -12.22 21.46
CA LYS A 74 14.86 -13.12 22.60
C LYS A 74 14.85 -14.60 22.15
N ASN A 75 13.71 -15.26 22.22
CA ASN A 75 13.52 -16.66 21.83
C ASN A 75 12.93 -16.84 20.41
N THR A 76 13.00 -15.80 19.58
CA THR A 76 12.51 -15.84 18.20
C THR A 76 13.65 -15.51 17.25
N ILE A 77 13.80 -16.29 16.21
CA ILE A 77 14.72 -16.03 15.11
C ILE A 77 13.90 -15.44 13.96
N VAL A 78 14.32 -14.27 13.50
CA VAL A 78 13.74 -13.58 12.35
C VAL A 78 14.72 -13.76 11.20
N LYS A 79 14.29 -14.43 10.15
CA LYS A 79 15.08 -14.68 8.95
C LYS A 79 14.40 -14.04 7.75
N ASP A 80 15.20 -13.48 6.89
CA ASP A 80 14.79 -13.13 5.54
C ASP A 80 15.61 -13.94 4.55
N GLY A 81 14.98 -14.48 3.53
CA GLY A 81 15.64 -15.36 2.57
C GLY A 81 15.18 -15.09 1.14
N GLU A 82 16.09 -15.28 0.21
CA GLU A 82 15.85 -15.10 -1.21
C GLU A 82 14.53 -15.79 -1.64
N ASN A 83 13.59 -15.03 -2.17
CA ASN A 83 12.26 -15.47 -2.63
C ASN A 83 11.35 -16.15 -1.59
N THR A 84 11.75 -16.21 -0.31
CA THR A 84 10.96 -16.84 0.76
C THR A 84 10.30 -15.82 1.69
N GLY A 85 10.78 -14.58 1.65
CA GLY A 85 10.33 -13.49 2.49
C GLY A 85 10.72 -13.63 3.95
N LEU A 86 10.15 -12.78 4.78
CA LEU A 86 10.41 -12.70 6.20
C LEU A 86 9.76 -13.87 6.96
N LYS A 87 10.53 -14.57 7.80
CA LYS A 87 10.05 -15.72 8.56
C LYS A 87 10.39 -15.60 10.04
N TYR A 88 9.41 -15.88 10.89
CA TYR A 88 9.56 -15.95 12.32
C TYR A 88 9.62 -17.41 12.79
N GLU A 89 10.76 -17.82 13.38
CA GLU A 89 10.96 -19.16 13.89
C GLU A 89 11.18 -19.09 15.41
N LEU A 90 10.54 -20.01 16.15
CA LEU A 90 10.82 -20.14 17.57
C LEU A 90 12.17 -20.84 17.77
N SER A 91 13.05 -20.28 18.59
CA SER A 91 14.27 -20.96 19.01
C SER A 91 13.93 -22.13 19.94
N ASP A 92 14.43 -23.32 19.67
CA ASP A 92 14.16 -24.56 20.42
C ASP A 92 14.63 -24.54 21.89
N SER A 93 15.32 -23.52 22.32
CA SER A 93 15.78 -23.38 23.69
C SER A 93 14.68 -22.81 24.58
N LEU A 94 14.01 -23.72 25.31
CA LEU A 94 13.10 -23.49 26.42
C LEU A 94 11.61 -23.28 26.06
N SER A 95 10.90 -24.38 25.98
CA SER A 95 9.52 -24.51 26.41
C SER A 95 9.40 -24.18 27.92
N THR A 96 9.52 -22.94 28.31
CA THR A 96 9.34 -22.55 29.70
C THR A 96 8.35 -21.39 29.79
N ARG A 97 7.21 -21.74 30.41
CA ARG A 97 6.22 -20.91 31.13
C ARG A 97 6.16 -19.44 30.72
N ALA A 98 4.98 -19.06 30.30
CA ALA A 98 4.53 -17.68 30.25
C ALA A 98 4.87 -16.94 31.56
N THR A 99 5.99 -16.30 31.60
CA THR A 99 6.24 -15.21 32.54
C THR A 99 5.55 -13.98 31.96
N ASN A 100 5.17 -13.02 32.77
CA ASN A 100 4.51 -11.75 32.43
C ASN A 100 5.41 -10.86 31.50
N GLU A 101 5.82 -11.40 30.38
CA GLU A 101 6.59 -10.64 29.38
C GLU A 101 5.64 -9.78 28.57
N THR A 102 5.98 -8.51 28.41
CA THR A 102 5.31 -7.60 27.50
C THR A 102 5.41 -8.16 26.07
N VAL A 103 4.29 -8.23 25.39
CA VAL A 103 4.23 -8.68 23.99
C VAL A 103 4.90 -7.63 23.12
N GLU A 104 5.95 -8.00 22.42
CA GLU A 104 6.63 -7.14 21.44
C GLU A 104 5.90 -7.21 20.10
N TYR A 105 5.68 -6.05 19.47
CA TYR A 105 5.05 -5.93 18.17
C TYR A 105 6.03 -5.45 17.13
N ASN A 106 5.99 -6.04 15.96
CA ASN A 106 6.66 -5.52 14.78
C ASN A 106 5.63 -5.01 13.78
N THR A 107 6.06 -4.10 12.92
CA THR A 107 5.26 -3.61 11.81
C THR A 107 6.03 -3.83 10.51
N LEU A 108 5.41 -4.48 9.54
CA LEU A 108 5.93 -4.60 8.18
C LEU A 108 5.18 -3.62 7.28
N VAL A 109 5.92 -2.70 6.67
CA VAL A 109 5.39 -1.66 5.79
C VAL A 109 5.86 -1.93 4.38
N VAL A 110 4.94 -2.14 3.47
CA VAL A 110 5.17 -2.24 2.04
C VAL A 110 4.78 -0.93 1.38
N SER A 111 5.73 -0.23 0.79
CA SER A 111 5.48 1.03 0.09
C SER A 111 4.86 0.78 -1.29
N ARG A 112 4.45 1.85 -1.96
CA ARG A 112 4.03 1.80 -3.38
C ARG A 112 5.13 1.16 -4.23
N GLY A 113 4.75 0.43 -5.26
CA GLY A 113 5.66 -0.36 -6.09
C GLY A 113 6.33 -1.51 -5.33
N GLY A 114 5.78 -1.94 -4.19
CA GLY A 114 6.29 -3.06 -3.40
C GLY A 114 5.28 -4.19 -3.25
N GLU A 115 5.79 -5.36 -2.91
CA GLU A 115 5.04 -6.49 -2.35
C GLU A 115 5.96 -7.26 -1.41
N TYR A 116 5.42 -8.00 -0.46
CA TYR A 116 6.27 -8.80 0.42
C TYR A 116 5.54 -10.01 0.99
N ILE A 117 6.31 -11.03 1.37
CA ILE A 117 5.79 -12.26 1.98
C ILE A 117 6.29 -12.34 3.43
N LEU A 118 5.39 -12.70 4.34
CA LEU A 118 5.67 -12.88 5.76
C LEU A 118 5.13 -14.22 6.24
N THR A 119 5.96 -14.98 6.95
CA THR A 119 5.51 -16.14 7.72
C THR A 119 5.57 -15.80 9.21
N LEU A 120 4.42 -15.74 9.85
CA LEU A 120 4.25 -15.44 11.28
C LEU A 120 4.72 -16.61 12.16
N SER A 121 4.92 -16.34 13.45
CA SER A 121 5.44 -17.32 14.41
C SER A 121 4.54 -18.56 14.65
N ASP A 122 3.28 -18.50 14.26
CA ASP A 122 2.35 -19.65 14.28
C ASP A 122 2.37 -20.46 12.96
N GLY A 123 3.14 -20.01 11.96
CA GLY A 123 3.22 -20.60 10.63
C GLY A 123 2.16 -20.08 9.66
N THR A 124 1.37 -19.09 10.02
CA THR A 124 0.47 -18.38 9.10
C THR A 124 1.29 -17.62 8.06
N LYS A 125 0.95 -17.77 6.78
CA LYS A 125 1.57 -17.01 5.68
C LYS A 125 0.71 -15.82 5.30
N VAL A 126 1.37 -14.69 5.05
CA VAL A 126 0.74 -13.44 4.66
C VAL A 126 1.48 -12.86 3.46
N TRP A 127 0.77 -12.60 2.38
CA TRP A 127 1.26 -11.79 1.27
C TRP A 127 0.75 -10.37 1.47
N LEU A 128 1.62 -9.39 1.37
CA LEU A 128 1.27 -7.98 1.49
C LEU A 128 1.43 -7.32 0.12
N ASN A 129 0.38 -6.65 -0.33
CA ASN A 129 0.40 -5.89 -1.57
C ASN A 129 0.99 -4.49 -1.35
N SER A 130 1.15 -3.72 -2.43
CA SER A 130 1.64 -2.34 -2.39
C SER A 130 0.81 -1.47 -1.44
N GLU A 131 1.48 -0.52 -0.77
CA GLU A 131 0.85 0.45 0.14
C GLU A 131 0.13 -0.22 1.32
N THR A 132 0.78 -1.25 1.90
CA THR A 132 0.21 -2.06 2.98
C THR A 132 1.07 -2.00 4.24
N GLU A 133 0.40 -1.86 5.39
CA GLU A 133 0.98 -1.95 6.72
C GLU A 133 0.35 -3.13 7.46
N LEU A 134 1.19 -4.03 8.01
CA LEU A 134 0.78 -5.12 8.88
C LEU A 134 1.50 -5.00 10.22
N LYS A 135 0.73 -4.86 11.29
CA LYS A 135 1.24 -4.91 12.67
C LYS A 135 0.90 -6.25 13.30
N TYR A 136 1.88 -6.92 13.87
CA TYR A 136 1.74 -8.27 14.42
C TYR A 136 2.68 -8.50 15.62
N PRO A 137 2.32 -9.38 16.56
CA PRO A 137 3.20 -9.74 17.66
C PRO A 137 4.33 -10.65 17.15
N VAL A 138 5.53 -10.46 17.68
CA VAL A 138 6.68 -11.36 17.43
C VAL A 138 6.32 -12.81 17.76
N ARG A 139 5.49 -13.01 18.80
CA ARG A 139 4.96 -14.30 19.22
C ARG A 139 3.53 -14.18 19.71
N PHE A 140 2.67 -15.10 19.29
CA PHE A 140 1.29 -15.21 19.82
C PHE A 140 1.30 -15.94 21.15
N THR A 141 1.06 -15.22 22.25
CA THR A 141 1.06 -15.75 23.63
C THR A 141 -0.34 -15.85 24.25
N GLY A 142 -1.34 -15.16 23.68
CA GLY A 142 -2.70 -15.09 24.19
C GLY A 142 -3.60 -16.26 23.74
N ASN A 143 -4.88 -16.19 24.16
CA ASN A 143 -5.93 -17.10 23.73
C ASN A 143 -6.43 -16.84 22.30
N THR A 144 -5.99 -15.72 21.71
CA THR A 144 -6.26 -15.32 20.33
C THR A 144 -4.93 -14.99 19.64
N ARG A 145 -4.91 -15.09 18.30
CA ARG A 145 -3.81 -14.68 17.44
C ARG A 145 -4.28 -13.43 16.68
N GLU A 146 -3.76 -12.28 17.02
CA GLU A 146 -4.28 -11.00 16.54
C GLU A 146 -3.24 -10.24 15.76
N VAL A 147 -3.64 -9.69 14.60
CA VAL A 147 -2.85 -8.81 13.76
C VAL A 147 -3.71 -7.63 13.29
N SER A 148 -3.08 -6.53 12.89
CA SER A 148 -3.79 -5.38 12.32
C SER A 148 -3.25 -5.07 10.94
N VAL A 149 -4.13 -4.82 9.98
CA VAL A 149 -3.76 -4.50 8.59
C VAL A 149 -4.44 -3.21 8.13
N LYS A 150 -3.67 -2.41 7.38
CA LYS A 150 -4.11 -1.31 6.52
C LYS A 150 -3.56 -1.57 5.13
N GLY A 151 -4.35 -1.40 4.07
CA GLY A 151 -3.98 -1.79 2.72
C GLY A 151 -4.52 -3.16 2.35
N GLU A 152 -3.79 -3.96 1.57
CA GLU A 152 -4.26 -5.24 1.08
C GLU A 152 -3.32 -6.39 1.43
N ALA A 153 -3.89 -7.44 2.03
CA ALA A 153 -3.15 -8.64 2.40
C ALA A 153 -3.96 -9.92 2.17
N TYR A 154 -3.28 -10.93 1.65
CA TYR A 154 -3.82 -12.28 1.53
C TYR A 154 -3.24 -13.15 2.64
N PHE A 155 -4.13 -13.88 3.32
CA PHE A 155 -3.79 -14.72 4.47
C PHE A 155 -4.03 -16.19 4.16
N GLU A 156 -3.03 -17.03 4.45
CA GLU A 156 -3.18 -18.47 4.59
C GLU A 156 -2.97 -18.83 6.05
N VAL A 157 -4.07 -18.80 6.82
CA VAL A 157 -4.00 -18.96 8.27
C VAL A 157 -3.78 -20.42 8.64
N LYS A 158 -2.73 -20.66 9.42
CA LYS A 158 -2.45 -21.98 10.01
C LYS A 158 -3.62 -22.43 10.88
N ARG A 159 -4.16 -23.61 10.62
CA ARG A 159 -5.29 -24.15 11.35
C ARG A 159 -4.93 -24.35 12.84
N ASP A 160 -5.69 -23.71 13.70
CA ASP A 160 -5.68 -23.88 15.14
C ASP A 160 -7.13 -23.73 15.65
N THR A 161 -7.73 -24.81 16.14
CA THR A 161 -9.13 -24.81 16.60
C THR A 161 -9.30 -24.31 18.03
N LEU A 162 -8.20 -24.18 18.77
CA LEU A 162 -8.23 -23.71 20.15
C LEU A 162 -8.06 -22.19 20.24
N ARG A 163 -7.30 -21.59 19.29
CA ARG A 163 -7.01 -20.16 19.26
C ARG A 163 -7.43 -19.56 17.93
N SER A 164 -8.45 -18.72 17.97
CA SER A 164 -8.86 -18.00 16.77
C SER A 164 -7.76 -17.04 16.30
N PHE A 165 -7.71 -16.82 14.98
CA PHE A 165 -6.92 -15.78 14.35
C PHE A 165 -7.83 -14.61 14.00
N VAL A 166 -7.46 -13.40 14.42
CA VAL A 166 -8.25 -12.18 14.21
C VAL A 166 -7.41 -11.17 13.43
N VAL A 167 -7.96 -10.67 12.33
CA VAL A 167 -7.41 -9.56 11.56
C VAL A 167 -8.25 -8.33 11.85
N HIS A 168 -7.61 -7.31 12.41
CA HIS A 168 -8.21 -6.00 12.64
C HIS A 168 -7.94 -5.09 11.46
N THR A 169 -8.98 -4.43 10.98
CA THR A 169 -8.88 -3.29 10.04
C THR A 169 -9.51 -2.05 10.67
N PRO A 170 -9.34 -0.85 10.12
CA PRO A 170 -9.98 0.35 10.66
C PRO A 170 -11.51 0.26 10.77
N TYR A 171 -12.18 -0.55 9.92
CA TYR A 171 -13.64 -0.53 9.79
C TYR A 171 -14.33 -1.87 10.08
N SER A 172 -13.59 -2.98 10.10
CA SER A 172 -14.14 -4.30 10.41
C SER A 172 -13.07 -5.24 10.95
N ASN A 173 -13.52 -6.31 11.60
CA ASN A 173 -12.66 -7.38 12.09
C ASN A 173 -13.03 -8.70 11.41
N THR A 174 -12.03 -9.54 11.21
CA THR A 174 -12.16 -10.84 10.56
C THR A 174 -11.66 -11.94 11.49
N LYS A 175 -12.50 -12.93 11.85
CA LYS A 175 -12.16 -14.01 12.76
C LYS A 175 -12.23 -15.35 12.06
N VAL A 176 -11.15 -16.14 12.19
CA VAL A 176 -11.00 -17.45 11.54
C VAL A 176 -10.30 -18.48 12.45
N LEU A 177 -10.34 -19.76 12.07
CA LEU A 177 -9.63 -20.85 12.76
C LEU A 177 -8.56 -21.53 11.88
N GLY A 178 -8.57 -21.26 10.55
CA GLY A 178 -7.69 -21.89 9.56
C GLY A 178 -8.32 -21.77 8.18
N THR A 179 -8.00 -20.72 7.46
CA THR A 179 -8.79 -20.18 6.36
C THR A 179 -7.88 -19.42 5.42
N SER A 180 -8.16 -19.46 4.12
CA SER A 180 -7.50 -18.62 3.11
C SER A 180 -8.45 -17.53 2.65
N PHE A 181 -8.04 -16.26 2.77
CA PHE A 181 -8.87 -15.10 2.44
C PHE A 181 -8.02 -13.87 2.12
N ASN A 182 -8.61 -12.94 1.36
CA ASN A 182 -8.04 -11.63 1.07
C ASN A 182 -8.74 -10.55 1.89
N VAL A 183 -7.98 -9.57 2.36
CA VAL A 183 -8.45 -8.35 3.02
C VAL A 183 -7.96 -7.16 2.20
N SER A 184 -8.88 -6.31 1.73
CA SER A 184 -8.58 -5.00 1.13
C SER A 184 -9.19 -3.92 2.04
N ALA A 185 -8.32 -3.13 2.67
CA ALA A 185 -8.68 -2.13 3.68
C ALA A 185 -7.81 -0.86 3.51
N TYR A 186 -7.75 -0.33 2.29
CA TYR A 186 -7.06 0.91 1.97
C TYR A 186 -7.80 2.11 2.55
N GLU A 187 -7.06 3.04 3.17
CA GLU A 187 -7.66 4.22 3.82
C GLU A 187 -8.24 5.23 2.82
N ASP A 188 -7.72 5.26 1.59
CA ASP A 188 -8.19 6.11 0.48
C ASP A 188 -9.41 5.51 -0.26
N GLU A 189 -9.79 4.26 0.04
CA GLU A 189 -10.98 3.62 -0.51
C GLU A 189 -12.20 3.83 0.39
N THR A 190 -13.39 3.81 -0.22
CA THR A 190 -14.66 4.02 0.49
C THR A 190 -15.17 2.78 1.20
N THR A 191 -14.60 1.62 0.91
CA THR A 191 -15.03 0.32 1.43
C THR A 191 -13.85 -0.53 1.89
N THR A 192 -14.13 -1.38 2.88
CA THR A 192 -13.25 -2.48 3.29
C THR A 192 -13.87 -3.79 2.85
N ALA A 193 -13.11 -4.63 2.15
CA ALA A 193 -13.58 -5.88 1.57
C ALA A 193 -12.81 -7.09 2.09
N ILE A 194 -13.55 -8.15 2.47
CA ILE A 194 -12.99 -9.44 2.87
C ILE A 194 -13.52 -10.52 1.92
N THR A 195 -12.63 -11.16 1.16
CA THR A 195 -12.97 -12.18 0.15
C THR A 195 -12.51 -13.56 0.61
N LEU A 196 -13.45 -14.49 0.77
CA LEU A 196 -13.15 -15.84 1.25
C LEU A 196 -12.85 -16.82 0.12
N VAL A 197 -11.66 -17.41 0.15
CA VAL A 197 -11.23 -18.44 -0.81
C VAL A 197 -11.54 -19.84 -0.28
N SER A 198 -11.13 -20.16 0.95
CA SER A 198 -11.38 -21.49 1.53
C SER A 198 -11.59 -21.41 3.03
N GLY A 199 -12.39 -22.32 3.57
CA GLY A 199 -12.69 -22.40 5.01
C GLY A 199 -13.96 -21.62 5.40
N LYS A 200 -13.91 -20.91 6.53
CA LYS A 200 -15.03 -20.13 7.08
C LYS A 200 -14.50 -18.86 7.73
N VAL A 201 -15.16 -17.74 7.48
CA VAL A 201 -14.82 -16.43 8.03
C VAL A 201 -16.03 -15.83 8.72
N GLU A 202 -15.83 -15.30 9.94
CA GLU A 202 -16.74 -14.37 10.58
C GLU A 202 -16.20 -12.96 10.39
N VAL A 203 -16.96 -12.08 9.75
CA VAL A 203 -16.67 -10.65 9.61
C VAL A 203 -17.62 -9.88 10.50
N TYR A 204 -17.10 -8.94 11.30
CA TYR A 204 -17.91 -8.16 12.23
C TYR A 204 -17.34 -6.75 12.43
N ASN A 205 -18.21 -5.84 12.77
CA ASN A 205 -17.90 -4.49 13.25
C ASN A 205 -18.70 -4.19 14.53
N GLN A 206 -18.83 -2.94 14.92
CA GLN A 206 -19.56 -2.53 16.12
C GLN A 206 -21.08 -2.77 16.02
N HIS A 207 -21.62 -2.86 14.79
CA HIS A 207 -23.07 -2.88 14.54
C HIS A 207 -23.56 -4.20 13.98
N GLU A 208 -22.77 -4.82 13.12
CA GLU A 208 -23.20 -5.96 12.29
C GLU A 208 -22.15 -7.07 12.28
N LYS A 209 -22.61 -8.27 11.98
CA LYS A 209 -21.76 -9.43 11.73
C LYS A 209 -22.33 -10.33 10.65
N CYS A 210 -21.45 -10.98 9.90
CA CYS A 210 -21.83 -11.99 8.92
C CYS A 210 -20.85 -13.17 8.94
N ILE A 211 -21.27 -14.27 8.33
CA ILE A 211 -20.43 -15.45 8.11
C ILE A 211 -20.33 -15.68 6.62
N LEU A 212 -19.11 -15.74 6.11
CA LEU A 212 -18.84 -16.04 4.72
C LEU A 212 -18.64 -17.54 4.49
N LYS A 213 -19.07 -18.02 3.33
CA LYS A 213 -18.68 -19.28 2.71
C LYS A 213 -17.73 -19.01 1.53
N PRO A 214 -16.93 -20.01 1.06
CA PRO A 214 -16.05 -19.83 -0.09
C PRO A 214 -16.77 -19.25 -1.30
N GLY A 215 -16.12 -18.34 -2.04
CA GLY A 215 -16.71 -17.62 -3.17
C GLY A 215 -17.53 -16.39 -2.77
N TRP A 216 -17.53 -16.01 -1.49
CA TRP A 216 -18.27 -14.84 -1.00
C TRP A 216 -17.33 -13.75 -0.49
N GLN A 217 -17.81 -12.52 -0.63
CA GLN A 217 -17.13 -11.31 -0.16
C GLN A 217 -18.06 -10.55 0.80
N ALA A 218 -17.51 -10.09 1.91
CA ALA A 218 -18.12 -9.08 2.77
C ALA A 218 -17.54 -7.71 2.43
N VAL A 219 -18.39 -6.71 2.29
CA VAL A 219 -18.01 -5.32 2.01
C VAL A 219 -18.60 -4.45 3.11
N THR A 220 -17.73 -3.75 3.83
CA THR A 220 -18.10 -2.74 4.84
C THR A 220 -17.93 -1.35 4.23
N GLU A 221 -18.98 -0.54 4.23
CA GLU A 221 -18.89 0.88 3.86
C GLU A 221 -18.18 1.64 4.98
N ASN A 222 -17.04 2.24 4.69
CA ASN A 222 -16.17 2.85 5.70
C ASN A 222 -16.83 3.98 6.50
N LYS A 223 -17.74 4.76 5.87
CA LYS A 223 -18.43 5.87 6.52
C LYS A 223 -19.63 5.44 7.38
N SER A 224 -20.43 4.51 6.88
CA SER A 224 -21.68 4.10 7.55
C SER A 224 -21.50 2.89 8.47
N GLY A 225 -20.46 2.08 8.25
CA GLY A 225 -20.26 0.79 8.88
C GLY A 225 -21.21 -0.30 8.36
N THR A 226 -22.00 -0.02 7.33
CA THR A 226 -22.94 -1.00 6.75
C THR A 226 -22.19 -2.16 6.14
N LEU A 227 -22.56 -3.39 6.55
CA LEU A 227 -21.93 -4.63 6.12
C LEU A 227 -22.84 -5.39 5.15
N LYS A 228 -22.39 -5.54 3.91
CA LYS A 228 -23.09 -6.28 2.85
C LYS A 228 -22.28 -7.50 2.43
N THR A 229 -22.97 -8.55 1.96
CA THR A 229 -22.31 -9.73 1.40
C THR A 229 -22.75 -9.97 -0.03
N ARG A 230 -21.82 -10.47 -0.86
CA ARG A 230 -22.11 -10.83 -2.26
C ARG A 230 -21.29 -12.05 -2.68
N GLU A 231 -21.80 -12.79 -3.64
CA GLU A 231 -21.03 -13.83 -4.32
C GLU A 231 -20.09 -13.19 -5.34
N VAL A 232 -18.87 -13.70 -5.43
CA VAL A 232 -17.84 -13.16 -6.34
C VAL A 232 -17.00 -14.29 -6.93
N ASP A 233 -16.43 -14.04 -8.13
CA ASP A 233 -15.27 -14.79 -8.57
C ASP A 233 -14.05 -14.33 -7.77
N VAL A 234 -13.51 -15.22 -6.94
CA VAL A 234 -12.38 -14.89 -6.04
C VAL A 234 -11.10 -14.60 -6.81
N THR A 235 -10.96 -15.10 -8.05
CA THR A 235 -9.72 -15.00 -8.82
C THR A 235 -9.29 -13.55 -9.00
N GLY A 236 -10.21 -12.65 -9.35
CA GLY A 236 -9.93 -11.23 -9.51
C GLY A 236 -9.47 -10.49 -8.23
N TYR A 237 -9.65 -11.11 -7.05
CA TYR A 237 -9.25 -10.53 -5.76
C TYR A 237 -7.97 -11.13 -5.19
N VAL A 238 -7.47 -12.23 -5.74
CA VAL A 238 -6.32 -12.93 -5.17
C VAL A 238 -5.18 -13.20 -6.16
N SER A 239 -5.41 -13.04 -7.46
CA SER A 239 -4.43 -13.30 -8.53
C SER A 239 -3.16 -12.42 -8.41
N TRP A 240 -3.27 -11.29 -7.74
CA TRP A 240 -2.15 -10.38 -7.53
C TRP A 240 -0.98 -11.05 -6.80
N LYS A 241 -1.23 -11.93 -5.82
CA LYS A 241 -0.19 -12.67 -5.09
C LYS A 241 0.54 -13.69 -5.97
N ASP A 242 -0.06 -14.07 -7.10
CA ASP A 242 0.48 -14.99 -8.10
C ASP A 242 1.07 -14.22 -9.31
N GLY A 243 1.30 -12.90 -9.15
CA GLY A 243 1.92 -12.04 -10.15
C GLY A 243 1.01 -11.66 -11.33
N MET A 244 -0.31 -11.70 -11.14
CA MET A 244 -1.29 -11.35 -12.18
C MET A 244 -2.16 -10.17 -11.76
N PHE A 245 -2.48 -9.31 -12.71
CA PHE A 245 -3.66 -8.45 -12.66
C PHE A 245 -4.78 -9.19 -13.36
N GLU A 246 -5.89 -9.38 -12.68
CA GLU A 246 -7.09 -9.99 -13.24
C GLU A 246 -8.29 -9.08 -12.99
N PHE A 247 -8.97 -8.73 -14.06
CA PHE A 247 -10.08 -7.80 -14.07
C PHE A 247 -11.33 -8.53 -14.56
N ASN A 248 -12.41 -8.47 -13.82
CA ASN A 248 -13.69 -9.01 -14.23
C ASN A 248 -14.77 -7.94 -14.01
N ASP A 249 -15.22 -7.32 -15.09
CA ASP A 249 -16.16 -6.19 -15.04
C ASP A 249 -15.71 -5.06 -14.08
N MET A 250 -14.38 -4.85 -14.00
CA MET A 250 -13.76 -3.91 -13.08
C MET A 250 -13.87 -2.47 -13.61
N PRO A 251 -14.35 -1.51 -12.79
CA PRO A 251 -14.33 -0.10 -13.16
C PRO A 251 -12.92 0.42 -13.42
N LEU A 252 -12.75 1.31 -14.39
CA LEU A 252 -11.46 1.95 -14.70
C LEU A 252 -10.85 2.63 -13.47
N GLU A 253 -11.66 3.24 -12.62
CA GLU A 253 -11.19 3.85 -11.38
C GLU A 253 -10.47 2.84 -10.47
N GLN A 254 -11.04 1.66 -10.27
CA GLN A 254 -10.41 0.60 -9.46
C GLN A 254 -9.17 0.03 -10.14
N LEU A 255 -9.20 -0.18 -11.46
CA LEU A 255 -8.06 -0.64 -12.23
C LEU A 255 -6.90 0.34 -12.11
N VAL A 256 -7.15 1.62 -12.30
CA VAL A 256 -6.16 2.69 -12.22
C VAL A 256 -5.59 2.81 -10.79
N SER A 257 -6.40 2.63 -9.74
CA SER A 257 -5.91 2.60 -8.36
C SER A 257 -4.91 1.46 -8.12
N GLN A 258 -5.18 0.27 -8.66
CA GLN A 258 -4.24 -0.85 -8.57
C GLN A 258 -2.93 -0.56 -9.32
N LEU A 259 -3.01 0.00 -10.55
CA LEU A 259 -1.83 0.40 -11.32
C LEU A 259 -1.02 1.49 -10.61
N SER A 260 -1.70 2.48 -10.04
CA SER A 260 -1.10 3.57 -9.28
C SER A 260 -0.23 3.04 -8.14
N ARG A 261 -0.76 2.13 -7.34
CA ARG A 261 -0.03 1.52 -6.21
C ARG A 261 1.13 0.64 -6.68
N TRP A 262 0.95 -0.14 -7.76
CA TRP A 262 1.96 -1.10 -8.22
C TRP A 262 3.12 -0.46 -8.99
N TYR A 263 2.84 0.56 -9.79
CA TYR A 263 3.86 1.25 -10.58
C TYR A 263 4.40 2.52 -9.90
N ASP A 264 3.85 2.88 -8.73
CA ASP A 264 4.20 4.12 -8.00
C ASP A 264 4.07 5.38 -8.86
N VAL A 265 2.93 5.52 -9.52
CA VAL A 265 2.58 6.66 -10.36
C VAL A 265 1.20 7.20 -9.98
N ASP A 266 0.96 8.48 -10.27
CA ASP A 266 -0.32 9.10 -10.01
C ASP A 266 -1.14 9.27 -11.29
N PHE A 267 -2.45 9.03 -11.18
CA PHE A 267 -3.39 9.18 -12.28
C PHE A 267 -4.40 10.29 -11.98
N PHE A 268 -4.82 10.97 -13.04
CA PHE A 268 -5.85 12.00 -12.95
C PHE A 268 -6.87 11.83 -14.08
N PHE A 269 -8.13 11.74 -13.72
CA PHE A 269 -9.24 11.69 -14.67
C PHE A 269 -9.59 13.09 -15.14
N ALA A 270 -9.42 13.37 -16.44
CA ALA A 270 -9.85 14.64 -17.02
C ALA A 270 -11.38 14.75 -17.10
N ASN A 271 -12.06 13.60 -17.22
CA ASN A 271 -13.51 13.43 -17.26
C ASN A 271 -13.96 12.47 -16.17
N SER A 272 -15.03 12.80 -15.42
CA SER A 272 -15.58 11.92 -14.37
C SER A 272 -16.27 10.68 -14.98
N ASP A 273 -16.87 10.82 -16.16
CA ASP A 273 -17.79 9.83 -16.75
C ASP A 273 -17.08 8.54 -17.18
N ILE A 274 -15.76 8.61 -17.45
CA ILE A 274 -14.96 7.45 -17.85
C ILE A 274 -14.55 6.56 -16.68
N ARG A 275 -14.76 6.98 -15.42
CA ARG A 275 -14.38 6.22 -14.23
C ARG A 275 -15.06 4.85 -14.16
N ASP A 276 -16.30 4.79 -14.63
CA ASP A 276 -17.14 3.59 -14.58
C ASP A 276 -16.97 2.66 -15.78
N PHE A 277 -16.10 2.98 -16.75
CA PHE A 277 -15.81 2.08 -17.86
C PHE A 277 -15.28 0.74 -17.34
N LYS A 278 -15.85 -0.36 -17.86
CA LYS A 278 -15.59 -1.70 -17.36
C LYS A 278 -14.50 -2.40 -18.17
N PHE A 279 -13.63 -3.09 -17.45
CA PHE A 279 -12.54 -3.87 -18.02
C PHE A 279 -12.62 -5.33 -17.58
N THR A 280 -12.36 -6.23 -18.55
CA THR A 280 -12.22 -7.67 -18.30
C THR A 280 -10.97 -8.17 -19.01
N GLY A 281 -10.11 -8.90 -18.31
CA GLY A 281 -8.88 -9.45 -18.83
C GLY A 281 -7.92 -9.88 -17.74
N ALA A 282 -6.81 -10.49 -18.15
CA ALA A 282 -5.73 -10.90 -17.25
C ALA A 282 -4.37 -10.54 -17.85
N ILE A 283 -3.51 -9.92 -17.06
CA ILE A 283 -2.18 -9.43 -17.49
C ILE A 283 -1.16 -9.68 -16.39
N LYS A 284 0.06 -10.06 -16.76
CA LYS A 284 1.15 -10.24 -15.80
C LYS A 284 1.55 -8.89 -15.17
N ARG A 285 1.71 -8.86 -13.87
CA ARG A 285 2.19 -7.68 -13.11
C ARG A 285 3.63 -7.29 -13.46
N SER A 286 4.42 -8.22 -14.00
CA SER A 286 5.80 -7.96 -14.48
C SER A 286 5.89 -7.15 -15.77
N ASN A 287 4.78 -6.90 -16.48
CA ASN A 287 4.77 -6.02 -17.65
C ASN A 287 5.10 -4.58 -17.24
N THR A 288 5.63 -3.79 -18.19
CA THR A 288 5.90 -2.37 -17.99
C THR A 288 4.60 -1.57 -17.93
N LEU A 289 4.63 -0.41 -17.28
CA LEU A 289 3.49 0.50 -17.25
C LEU A 289 3.07 0.91 -18.68
N LEU A 290 4.01 1.20 -19.55
CA LEU A 290 3.74 1.54 -20.94
C LEU A 290 2.90 0.47 -21.65
N PHE A 291 3.28 -0.81 -21.47
CA PHE A 291 2.51 -1.93 -22.03
C PHE A 291 1.06 -1.95 -21.49
N MET A 292 0.90 -1.72 -20.17
CA MET A 292 -0.42 -1.70 -19.54
C MET A 292 -1.30 -0.59 -20.10
N LEU A 293 -0.75 0.63 -20.24
CA LEU A 293 -1.50 1.76 -20.78
C LEU A 293 -1.87 1.55 -22.25
N GLU A 294 -0.94 1.09 -23.08
CA GLU A 294 -1.23 0.74 -24.49
C GLU A 294 -2.32 -0.35 -24.61
N PHE A 295 -2.29 -1.36 -23.73
CA PHE A 295 -3.31 -2.39 -23.71
C PHE A 295 -4.69 -1.80 -23.42
N ILE A 296 -4.81 -0.97 -22.38
CA ILE A 296 -6.06 -0.28 -22.02
C ILE A 296 -6.52 0.61 -23.17
N GLU A 297 -5.63 1.39 -23.78
CA GLU A 297 -5.98 2.25 -24.92
C GLU A 297 -6.50 1.47 -26.14
N LYS A 298 -5.90 0.32 -26.44
CA LYS A 298 -6.29 -0.52 -27.59
C LYS A 298 -7.63 -1.23 -27.37
N THR A 299 -8.00 -1.48 -26.13
CA THR A 299 -9.20 -2.25 -25.77
C THR A 299 -10.37 -1.40 -25.29
N SER A 300 -10.19 -0.08 -25.23
CA SER A 300 -11.22 0.84 -24.72
C SER A 300 -11.25 2.18 -25.45
N ASN A 301 -12.20 3.03 -25.04
CA ASN A 301 -12.36 4.39 -25.57
C ASN A 301 -11.63 5.44 -24.73
N VAL A 302 -10.49 5.08 -24.11
CA VAL A 302 -9.69 6.03 -23.35
C VAL A 302 -8.28 6.15 -23.92
N TYR A 303 -7.60 7.26 -23.62
CA TYR A 303 -6.18 7.45 -23.91
C TYR A 303 -5.48 8.16 -22.76
N PHE A 304 -4.16 8.03 -22.69
CA PHE A 304 -3.34 8.55 -21.62
C PHE A 304 -2.37 9.62 -22.11
N LYS A 305 -2.17 10.68 -21.31
CA LYS A 305 -1.14 11.69 -21.53
C LYS A 305 -0.33 11.89 -20.26
N VAL A 306 0.99 11.93 -20.41
CA VAL A 306 1.90 12.29 -19.32
C VAL A 306 1.96 13.80 -19.18
N ASN A 307 1.74 14.31 -17.98
CA ASN A 307 1.87 15.71 -17.64
C ASN A 307 2.68 15.87 -16.34
N GLY A 308 3.98 16.12 -16.44
CA GLY A 308 4.89 16.06 -15.30
C GLY A 308 4.96 14.65 -14.73
N ASN A 309 4.64 14.47 -13.45
CA ASN A 309 4.64 13.17 -12.77
C ASN A 309 3.25 12.51 -12.74
N VAL A 310 2.26 13.04 -13.43
CA VAL A 310 0.88 12.57 -13.42
C VAL A 310 0.49 12.05 -14.79
N ILE A 311 -0.21 10.94 -14.82
CA ILE A 311 -0.80 10.37 -16.04
C ILE A 311 -2.26 10.81 -16.09
N GLN A 312 -2.59 11.61 -17.08
CA GLN A 312 -3.95 12.09 -17.31
C GLN A 312 -4.71 11.13 -18.21
N ILE A 313 -5.96 10.85 -17.86
CA ILE A 313 -6.85 9.92 -18.56
C ILE A 313 -7.95 10.72 -19.25
N TYR A 314 -8.11 10.51 -20.55
CA TYR A 314 -9.08 11.16 -21.41
C TYR A 314 -9.94 10.14 -22.13
N GLU A 315 -11.15 10.54 -22.51
CA GLU A 315 -11.97 9.83 -23.51
C GLU A 315 -11.47 10.16 -24.91
N LYS A 316 -11.49 9.16 -25.82
CA LYS A 316 -11.14 9.33 -27.25
C LYS A 316 -12.19 10.11 -28.02
#